data_50eb8081c282d39b0a661789556a139b
#
_entry.id   50eb8081c282d39b0a661789556a139b
#
_cell.length_a   1.000
_cell.length_b   1.000
_cell.length_c   1.000
_cell.angle_alpha   90.00
_cell.angle_beta   90.00
_cell.angle_gamma   90.00
#
_symmetry.space_group_name_H-M   'P 1'
#
loop_
_entity.id
_entity.type
_entity.pdbx_description
1 polymer ?
#
loop_
_entity_poly.entity_id
_entity_poly.type
_entity_poly.pdbx_seq_one_letter_code
_entity_poly.pdbx_strand_id
1 'polypeptide(L)'
;MIVFDTELTPAQVRSLSEATDLKVIDRPQLILDIFAQRAQSREGKLQVELAQLKYLLPRLVLGQNSAFSRLAGGIGGRGPGETKLETDRRRVRDRIAQLEKQVDDLGRQRQERRKNRVEKRLPIISLVGYTNAGKSTLLNALTQSDVYAEKKMFATLDPTSRRLRLPYEQEVIINDTVGFIRDLPQPLVAAFRATLEEISDSDLLVHVVDASNPRAVHQIESVEKILTDLHLNRIPQIVVLNKSELLPEADLESLRRQLTLDKDVPAVSISAIRRDTLKPLVEQMAARIGNFSVVDGTQTSLSALSAKQD
;
A
#
# COMPACT_ATOMS: atom_id res chain seq x y z
N MET A 1 -22.13 -12.34 -15.93
CA MET A 1 -21.21 -12.27 -14.79
C MET A 1 -21.87 -11.47 -13.67
N ILE A 2 -21.79 -11.95 -12.42
CA ILE A 2 -22.29 -11.27 -11.21
C ILE A 2 -21.09 -10.98 -10.30
N VAL A 3 -21.04 -9.77 -9.73
CA VAL A 3 -19.99 -9.33 -8.81
C VAL A 3 -20.62 -9.02 -7.46
N PHE A 4 -20.06 -9.60 -6.39
CA PHE A 4 -20.48 -9.34 -5.02
C PHE A 4 -19.46 -8.42 -4.30
N ASP A 5 -19.95 -7.40 -3.61
CA ASP A 5 -19.10 -6.48 -2.79
C ASP A 5 -18.78 -7.06 -1.40
N THR A 6 -18.86 -8.38 -1.25
CA THR A 6 -18.49 -9.11 -0.04
C THR A 6 -17.66 -10.32 -0.38
N GLU A 7 -16.94 -10.88 0.60
CA GLU A 7 -16.30 -12.18 0.44
C GLU A 7 -17.36 -13.28 0.47
N LEU A 8 -17.27 -14.22 -0.47
CA LEU A 8 -18.14 -15.39 -0.54
C LEU A 8 -17.38 -16.65 -0.18
N THR A 9 -18.04 -17.55 0.52
CA THR A 9 -17.49 -18.90 0.72
C THR A 9 -17.50 -19.69 -0.59
N PRO A 10 -16.64 -20.69 -0.75
CA PRO A 10 -16.63 -21.56 -1.94
C PRO A 10 -18.00 -22.18 -2.26
N ALA A 11 -18.77 -22.55 -1.22
CA ALA A 11 -20.12 -23.09 -1.35
C ALA A 11 -21.12 -22.06 -1.91
N GLN A 12 -21.07 -20.81 -1.41
CA GLN A 12 -21.91 -19.71 -1.89
C GLN A 12 -21.63 -19.38 -3.35
N VAL A 13 -20.34 -19.27 -3.73
CA VAL A 13 -19.97 -19.04 -5.14
C VAL A 13 -20.56 -20.10 -6.05
N ARG A 14 -20.45 -21.38 -5.64
CA ARG A 14 -20.99 -22.52 -6.39
C ARG A 14 -22.50 -22.45 -6.51
N SER A 15 -23.23 -22.34 -5.40
CA SER A 15 -24.70 -22.31 -5.40
C SER A 15 -25.25 -21.16 -6.23
N LEU A 16 -24.63 -19.97 -6.13
CA LEU A 16 -25.03 -18.80 -6.91
C LEU A 16 -24.74 -18.99 -8.40
N SER A 17 -23.61 -19.59 -8.75
CA SER A 17 -23.25 -19.89 -10.14
C SER A 17 -24.18 -20.93 -10.75
N GLU A 18 -24.53 -22.00 -10.02
CA GLU A 18 -25.48 -23.03 -10.45
C GLU A 18 -26.90 -22.46 -10.60
N ALA A 19 -27.34 -21.61 -9.68
CA ALA A 19 -28.69 -21.02 -9.72
C ALA A 19 -28.86 -19.98 -10.84
N THR A 20 -27.78 -19.28 -11.23
CA THR A 20 -27.87 -18.17 -12.19
C THR A 20 -27.34 -18.51 -13.59
N ASP A 21 -26.63 -19.63 -13.72
CA ASP A 21 -25.85 -20.01 -14.92
C ASP A 21 -24.85 -18.91 -15.35
N LEU A 22 -24.38 -18.10 -14.39
CA LEU A 22 -23.46 -17.01 -14.63
C LEU A 22 -22.17 -17.18 -13.84
N LYS A 23 -21.06 -16.62 -14.37
CA LYS A 23 -19.82 -16.51 -13.60
C LYS A 23 -20.06 -15.57 -12.42
N VAL A 24 -19.83 -16.09 -11.21
CA VAL A 24 -19.90 -15.34 -9.95
C VAL A 24 -18.49 -15.05 -9.50
N ILE A 25 -18.20 -13.79 -9.21
CA ILE A 25 -16.95 -13.35 -8.59
C ILE A 25 -17.27 -12.52 -7.35
N ASP A 26 -16.43 -12.62 -6.34
CA ASP A 26 -16.54 -11.83 -5.14
C ASP A 26 -15.52 -10.70 -5.12
N ARG A 27 -15.61 -9.83 -4.13
CA ARG A 27 -14.74 -8.66 -3.99
C ARG A 27 -13.25 -9.03 -3.90
N PRO A 28 -12.80 -10.03 -3.10
CA PRO A 28 -11.41 -10.47 -3.08
C PRO A 28 -10.89 -10.89 -4.45
N GLN A 29 -11.66 -11.68 -5.18
CA GLN A 29 -11.27 -12.13 -6.52
C GLN A 29 -11.13 -10.96 -7.49
N LEU A 30 -12.09 -10.02 -7.48
CA LEU A 30 -12.02 -8.82 -8.33
C LEU A 30 -10.77 -7.99 -8.05
N ILE A 31 -10.43 -7.79 -6.77
CA ILE A 31 -9.24 -7.05 -6.37
C ILE A 31 -7.97 -7.76 -6.85
N LEU A 32 -7.88 -9.08 -6.66
CA LEU A 32 -6.75 -9.89 -7.15
C LEU A 32 -6.59 -9.81 -8.66
N ASP A 33 -7.68 -9.81 -9.41
CA ASP A 33 -7.66 -9.69 -10.87
C ASP A 33 -7.18 -8.30 -11.31
N ILE A 34 -7.58 -7.22 -10.62
CA ILE A 34 -7.09 -5.86 -10.87
C ILE A 34 -5.58 -5.80 -10.60
N PHE A 35 -5.11 -6.40 -9.51
CA PHE A 35 -3.69 -6.41 -9.16
C PHE A 35 -2.85 -7.21 -10.16
N ALA A 36 -3.35 -8.35 -10.63
CA ALA A 36 -2.67 -9.12 -11.65
C ALA A 36 -2.44 -8.34 -12.95
N GLN A 37 -3.37 -7.44 -13.29
CA GLN A 37 -3.24 -6.55 -14.44
C GLN A 37 -2.27 -5.37 -14.18
N ARG A 38 -2.08 -4.97 -12.92
CA ARG A 38 -1.29 -3.79 -12.55
C ARG A 38 0.14 -4.12 -12.14
N ALA A 39 0.42 -5.35 -11.70
CA ALA A 39 1.75 -5.78 -11.30
C ALA A 39 2.73 -5.69 -12.49
N GLN A 40 3.72 -4.83 -12.40
CA GLN A 40 4.76 -4.66 -13.41
C GLN A 40 6.08 -5.27 -12.94
N SER A 41 6.43 -5.08 -11.66
CA SER A 41 7.65 -5.63 -11.09
C SER A 41 7.58 -7.16 -11.00
N ARG A 42 8.75 -7.79 -11.02
CA ARG A 42 8.88 -9.24 -10.80
C ARG A 42 8.31 -9.63 -9.44
N GLU A 43 8.59 -8.84 -8.43
CA GLU A 43 8.14 -9.08 -7.06
C GLU A 43 6.61 -8.95 -6.93
N GLY A 44 6.03 -7.86 -7.42
CA GLY A 44 4.58 -7.66 -7.44
C GLY A 44 3.84 -8.79 -8.15
N LYS A 45 4.37 -9.27 -9.29
CA LYS A 45 3.80 -10.41 -10.02
C LYS A 45 3.81 -11.70 -9.20
N LEU A 46 4.94 -12.01 -8.52
CA LEU A 46 5.05 -13.20 -7.67
C LEU A 46 4.10 -13.14 -6.48
N GLN A 47 3.96 -11.98 -5.85
CA GLN A 47 3.08 -11.78 -4.71
C GLN A 47 1.60 -11.91 -5.09
N VAL A 48 1.22 -11.30 -6.21
CA VAL A 48 -0.16 -11.40 -6.72
C VAL A 48 -0.49 -12.83 -7.13
N GLU A 49 0.41 -13.53 -7.84
CA GLU A 49 0.23 -14.94 -8.20
C GLU A 49 0.07 -15.81 -6.94
N LEU A 50 0.91 -15.59 -5.92
CA LEU A 50 0.82 -16.30 -4.65
C LEU A 50 -0.53 -16.07 -3.96
N ALA A 51 -1.00 -14.82 -3.91
CA ALA A 51 -2.29 -14.48 -3.32
C ALA A 51 -3.47 -15.10 -4.08
N GLN A 52 -3.42 -15.05 -5.43
CA GLN A 52 -4.44 -15.68 -6.27
C GLN A 52 -4.51 -17.20 -6.03
N LEU A 53 -3.37 -17.88 -5.96
CA LEU A 53 -3.34 -19.32 -5.73
C LEU A 53 -3.81 -19.68 -4.32
N LYS A 54 -3.43 -18.94 -3.28
CA LYS A 54 -3.93 -19.12 -1.91
C LYS A 54 -5.44 -18.91 -1.81
N TYR A 55 -5.96 -17.91 -2.50
CA TYR A 55 -7.38 -17.64 -2.56
C TYR A 55 -8.16 -18.73 -3.31
N LEU A 56 -7.61 -19.25 -4.42
CA LEU A 56 -8.24 -20.24 -5.25
C LEU A 56 -8.16 -21.65 -4.69
N LEU A 57 -7.11 -22.01 -3.95
CA LEU A 57 -6.88 -23.37 -3.43
C LEU A 57 -8.09 -23.96 -2.67
N PRO A 58 -8.74 -23.25 -1.71
CA PRO A 58 -9.96 -23.77 -1.05
C PRO A 58 -11.18 -23.80 -1.97
N ARG A 59 -11.16 -23.09 -3.09
CA ARG A 59 -12.24 -22.97 -4.07
C ARG A 59 -12.14 -23.96 -5.22
N LEU A 60 -11.09 -24.78 -5.26
CA LEU A 60 -10.94 -25.88 -6.21
C LEU A 60 -11.94 -27.01 -5.87
N VAL A 61 -12.99 -27.13 -6.67
CA VAL A 61 -14.05 -28.13 -6.55
C VAL A 61 -14.15 -28.95 -7.84
N LEU A 62 -14.54 -30.23 -7.72
CA LEU A 62 -14.79 -31.11 -8.84
C LEU A 62 -15.82 -30.46 -9.83
N GLY A 63 -15.39 -30.23 -11.06
CA GLY A 63 -16.27 -29.75 -12.16
C GLY A 63 -16.01 -28.37 -12.73
N GLN A 64 -15.22 -27.49 -12.06
CA GLN A 64 -14.91 -26.14 -12.59
C GLN A 64 -13.56 -26.04 -13.32
N ASN A 65 -13.16 -27.04 -14.06
CA ASN A 65 -11.78 -27.22 -14.54
C ASN A 65 -11.38 -26.41 -15.80
N SER A 66 -12.22 -25.54 -16.34
CA SER A 66 -11.88 -24.85 -17.60
C SER A 66 -10.85 -23.71 -17.45
N ALA A 67 -10.70 -23.12 -16.27
CA ALA A 67 -9.75 -22.03 -16.05
C ALA A 67 -8.30 -22.51 -15.82
N PHE A 68 -8.13 -23.66 -15.12
CA PHE A 68 -6.81 -24.22 -14.81
C PHE A 68 -6.16 -25.01 -15.94
N SER A 69 -6.96 -25.55 -16.88
CA SER A 69 -6.40 -26.25 -18.05
C SER A 69 -5.56 -25.35 -18.96
N ARG A 70 -5.75 -24.02 -18.88
CA ARG A 70 -4.94 -23.05 -19.65
C ARG A 70 -3.61 -22.69 -18.98
N LEU A 71 -3.49 -22.84 -17.65
CA LEU A 71 -2.27 -22.54 -16.90
C LEU A 71 -1.33 -23.75 -16.78
N ALA A 72 -1.84 -24.96 -16.93
CA ALA A 72 -1.08 -26.21 -16.82
C ALA A 72 -0.97 -26.90 -18.19
N GLY A 73 -0.22 -26.32 -19.12
CA GLY A 73 0.21 -27.03 -20.32
C GLY A 73 1.12 -28.20 -19.95
N GLY A 74 0.59 -29.43 -19.93
CA GLY A 74 1.39 -30.63 -19.73
C GLY A 74 0.55 -31.89 -19.51
N ILE A 75 0.64 -32.83 -20.43
CA ILE A 75 0.09 -34.19 -20.33
C ILE A 75 0.99 -34.97 -19.38
N GLY A 76 0.54 -35.26 -18.15
CA GLY A 76 1.28 -36.08 -17.18
C GLY A 76 0.42 -37.23 -16.65
N GLY A 77 0.95 -38.43 -16.73
CA GLY A 77 0.31 -39.70 -16.47
C GLY A 77 -0.38 -39.85 -15.09
N ARG A 78 -1.56 -40.46 -15.11
CA ARG A 78 -2.35 -40.79 -13.93
C ARG A 78 -1.80 -42.08 -13.29
N GLY A 79 -1.46 -41.99 -11.99
CA GLY A 79 -1.36 -43.21 -11.15
C GLY A 79 -2.74 -43.76 -10.83
N PRO A 80 -2.92 -45.10 -10.63
CA PRO A 80 -4.21 -45.67 -10.27
C PRO A 80 -4.57 -45.20 -8.86
N GLY A 81 -5.58 -44.29 -8.77
CA GLY A 81 -6.17 -43.85 -7.50
C GLY A 81 -6.24 -42.34 -7.24
N GLU A 82 -5.48 -41.51 -7.92
CA GLU A 82 -5.58 -40.05 -7.76
C GLU A 82 -6.69 -39.43 -8.63
N THR A 83 -7.60 -38.68 -8.00
CA THR A 83 -8.58 -37.91 -8.75
C THR A 83 -7.90 -36.70 -9.42
N LYS A 84 -8.44 -36.25 -10.57
CA LYS A 84 -7.93 -35.05 -11.25
C LYS A 84 -7.85 -33.84 -10.29
N LEU A 85 -8.82 -33.73 -9.37
CA LEU A 85 -8.84 -32.68 -8.36
C LEU A 85 -7.67 -32.74 -7.39
N GLU A 86 -7.30 -33.93 -6.92
CA GLU A 86 -6.16 -34.11 -6.00
C GLU A 86 -4.85 -33.74 -6.68
N THR A 87 -4.68 -34.17 -7.93
CA THR A 87 -3.52 -33.80 -8.75
C THR A 87 -3.44 -32.26 -8.94
N ASP A 88 -4.55 -31.60 -9.24
CA ASP A 88 -4.59 -30.15 -9.44
C ASP A 88 -4.32 -29.41 -8.11
N ARG A 89 -4.89 -29.87 -6.99
CA ARG A 89 -4.59 -29.33 -5.67
C ARG A 89 -3.12 -29.49 -5.27
N ARG A 90 -2.52 -30.64 -5.57
CA ARG A 90 -1.10 -30.86 -5.32
C ARG A 90 -0.24 -29.88 -6.12
N ARG A 91 -0.48 -29.75 -7.42
CA ARG A 91 0.24 -28.79 -8.28
C ARG A 91 0.13 -27.35 -7.77
N VAL A 92 -1.07 -26.93 -7.34
CA VAL A 92 -1.26 -25.60 -6.76
C VAL A 92 -0.50 -25.43 -5.45
N ARG A 93 -0.48 -26.43 -4.56
CA ARG A 93 0.31 -26.39 -3.33
C ARG A 93 1.81 -26.31 -3.61
N ASP A 94 2.31 -27.13 -4.54
CA ASP A 94 3.71 -27.11 -4.95
C ASP A 94 4.10 -25.74 -5.52
N ARG A 95 3.21 -25.13 -6.33
CA ARG A 95 3.43 -23.80 -6.86
C ARG A 95 3.42 -22.73 -5.78
N ILE A 96 2.51 -22.80 -4.80
CA ILE A 96 2.47 -21.92 -3.63
C ILE A 96 3.81 -22.01 -2.88
N ALA A 97 4.29 -23.20 -2.55
CA ALA A 97 5.55 -23.39 -1.84
C ALA A 97 6.76 -22.82 -2.61
N GLN A 98 6.78 -23.00 -3.93
CA GLN A 98 7.81 -22.41 -4.79
C GLN A 98 7.77 -20.87 -4.78
N LEU A 99 6.58 -20.27 -4.85
CA LEU A 99 6.40 -18.83 -4.85
C LEU A 99 6.75 -18.23 -3.47
N GLU A 100 6.35 -18.87 -2.38
CA GLU A 100 6.73 -18.46 -1.02
C GLU A 100 8.23 -18.38 -0.86
N LYS A 101 8.95 -19.41 -1.31
CA LYS A 101 10.43 -19.40 -1.29
C LYS A 101 11.00 -18.24 -2.10
N GLN A 102 10.47 -17.96 -3.30
CA GLN A 102 10.95 -16.87 -4.15
C GLN A 102 10.70 -15.49 -3.51
N VAL A 103 9.54 -15.30 -2.86
CA VAL A 103 9.22 -14.05 -2.14
C VAL A 103 10.14 -13.87 -0.93
N ASP A 104 10.40 -14.93 -0.17
CA ASP A 104 11.33 -14.89 0.97
C ASP A 104 12.76 -14.58 0.53
N ASP A 105 13.23 -15.17 -0.56
CA ASP A 105 14.57 -14.90 -1.11
C ASP A 105 14.71 -13.43 -1.54
N LEU A 106 13.67 -12.84 -2.14
CA LEU A 106 13.64 -11.41 -2.48
C LEU A 106 13.64 -10.53 -1.21
N GLY A 107 12.92 -10.92 -0.17
CA GLY A 107 12.93 -10.25 1.13
C GLY A 107 14.33 -10.21 1.76
N ARG A 108 15.05 -11.35 1.75
CA ARG A 108 16.45 -11.43 2.24
C ARG A 108 17.39 -10.52 1.45
N GLN A 109 17.32 -10.54 0.12
CA GLN A 109 18.12 -9.66 -0.73
C GLN A 109 17.88 -8.17 -0.45
N ARG A 110 16.63 -7.77 -0.11
CA ARG A 110 16.32 -6.41 0.32
C ARG A 110 16.98 -6.07 1.65
N GLN A 111 16.88 -6.96 2.64
CA GLN A 111 17.54 -6.77 3.93
C GLN A 111 19.05 -6.62 3.81
N GLU A 112 19.70 -7.41 2.96
CA GLU A 112 21.15 -7.30 2.70
C GLU A 112 21.52 -5.97 2.05
N ARG A 113 20.76 -5.55 1.03
CA ARG A 113 20.96 -4.23 0.41
C ARG A 113 20.74 -3.08 1.40
N ARG A 114 19.81 -3.25 2.34
CA ARG A 114 19.55 -2.29 3.42
C ARG A 114 20.76 -2.14 4.35
N LYS A 115 21.34 -3.24 4.81
CA LYS A 115 22.55 -3.22 5.67
C LYS A 115 23.71 -2.49 5.01
N ASN A 116 23.88 -2.64 3.70
CA ASN A 116 24.97 -2.02 2.95
C ASN A 116 24.73 -0.52 2.62
N ARG A 117 23.50 0.01 2.85
CA ARG A 117 23.14 1.42 2.60
C ARG A 117 23.26 2.33 3.82
N VAL A 118 23.61 1.79 5.00
CA VAL A 118 23.57 2.52 6.27
C VAL A 118 24.52 3.73 6.30
N GLU A 119 25.57 3.80 5.47
CA GLU A 119 26.55 4.90 5.50
C GLU A 119 26.15 6.20 4.79
N LYS A 120 25.10 6.19 3.93
CA LYS A 120 24.57 7.41 3.26
C LYS A 120 23.06 7.34 3.11
N ARG A 121 22.34 7.18 4.22
CA ARG A 121 20.90 7.05 4.18
C ARG A 121 20.23 8.41 4.01
N LEU A 122 19.69 8.66 2.81
CA LEU A 122 18.72 9.73 2.64
C LEU A 122 17.43 9.38 3.40
N PRO A 123 16.83 10.32 4.14
CA PRO A 123 15.56 10.09 4.80
C PRO A 123 14.47 9.66 3.81
N ILE A 124 13.58 8.78 4.25
CA ILE A 124 12.53 8.19 3.43
C ILE A 124 11.17 8.70 3.92
N ILE A 125 10.41 9.26 3.00
CA ILE A 125 9.03 9.69 3.21
C ILE A 125 8.11 8.76 2.41
N SER A 126 7.15 8.09 3.05
CA SER A 126 6.17 7.27 2.33
C SER A 126 4.80 7.91 2.31
N LEU A 127 4.21 7.97 1.10
CA LEU A 127 2.83 8.39 0.91
C LEU A 127 1.92 7.20 1.20
N VAL A 128 1.09 7.31 2.23
CA VAL A 128 0.11 6.29 2.60
C VAL A 128 -1.30 6.89 2.51
N GLY A 129 -2.31 6.04 2.44
CA GLY A 129 -3.69 6.51 2.38
C GLY A 129 -4.57 5.65 1.50
N TYR A 130 -5.85 5.93 1.53
CA TYR A 130 -6.86 5.16 0.82
C TYR A 130 -6.68 5.19 -0.71
N THR A 131 -7.25 4.20 -1.42
CA THR A 131 -7.27 4.21 -2.90
C THR A 131 -7.97 5.47 -3.40
N ASN A 132 -7.45 6.07 -4.48
CA ASN A 132 -7.95 7.30 -5.09
C ASN A 132 -7.89 8.56 -4.20
N ALA A 133 -7.13 8.55 -3.09
CA ALA A 133 -6.90 9.75 -2.27
C ALA A 133 -5.99 10.80 -2.97
N GLY A 134 -5.31 10.41 -4.05
CA GLY A 134 -4.46 11.30 -4.84
C GLY A 134 -2.96 11.19 -4.54
N LYS A 135 -2.48 10.07 -3.96
CA LYS A 135 -1.07 9.84 -3.63
C LYS A 135 -0.13 10.02 -4.82
N SER A 136 -0.39 9.30 -5.92
CA SER A 136 0.44 9.38 -7.14
C SER A 136 0.37 10.77 -7.80
N THR A 137 -0.78 11.44 -7.71
CA THR A 137 -0.91 12.83 -8.17
C THR A 137 -0.04 13.76 -7.33
N LEU A 138 -0.05 13.58 -6.01
CA LEU A 138 0.78 14.35 -5.08
C LEU A 138 2.27 14.09 -5.32
N LEU A 139 2.69 12.82 -5.50
CA LEU A 139 4.07 12.48 -5.85
C LEU A 139 4.52 13.24 -7.09
N ASN A 140 3.71 13.21 -8.17
CA ASN A 140 4.03 13.91 -9.42
C ASN A 140 4.13 15.41 -9.24
N ALA A 141 3.21 15.98 -8.46
CA ALA A 141 3.20 17.44 -8.19
C ALA A 141 4.44 17.89 -7.40
N LEU A 142 4.88 17.07 -6.42
CA LEU A 142 6.07 17.35 -5.59
C LEU A 142 7.38 17.16 -6.37
N THR A 143 7.46 16.15 -7.24
CA THR A 143 8.70 15.79 -7.95
C THR A 143 8.81 16.38 -9.37
N GLN A 144 7.87 17.20 -9.78
CA GLN A 144 7.80 17.85 -11.10
C GLN A 144 7.91 16.86 -12.28
N SER A 145 7.38 15.66 -12.10
CA SER A 145 7.48 14.59 -13.09
C SER A 145 6.11 14.21 -13.63
N ASP A 146 6.07 13.85 -14.92
CA ASP A 146 4.85 13.43 -15.63
C ASP A 146 4.69 11.90 -15.56
N VAL A 147 4.51 11.33 -14.38
CA VAL A 147 4.10 9.94 -14.29
C VAL A 147 2.59 9.84 -14.39
N TYR A 148 2.13 8.91 -15.17
CA TYR A 148 0.73 8.61 -15.45
C TYR A 148 -0.06 8.46 -14.14
N ALA A 149 -0.68 9.54 -13.68
CA ALA A 149 -1.63 9.51 -12.58
C ALA A 149 -3.01 9.17 -13.18
N GLU A 150 -3.30 7.88 -13.36
CA GLU A 150 -4.63 7.46 -13.78
C GLU A 150 -5.64 7.70 -12.65
N LYS A 151 -6.81 8.26 -12.98
CA LYS A 151 -7.97 8.35 -12.08
C LYS A 151 -8.60 6.97 -11.81
N LYS A 152 -7.79 5.92 -11.76
CA LYS A 152 -8.25 4.54 -11.57
C LYS A 152 -7.87 4.04 -10.19
N MET A 153 -8.73 3.22 -9.60
CA MET A 153 -8.42 2.51 -8.36
C MET A 153 -7.16 1.65 -8.55
N PHE A 154 -6.27 1.64 -7.54
CA PHE A 154 -5.01 0.91 -7.56
C PHE A 154 -4.09 1.30 -8.72
N ALA A 155 -3.93 2.60 -8.97
CA ALA A 155 -3.02 3.10 -9.99
C ALA A 155 -1.58 2.66 -9.75
N THR A 156 -1.18 2.56 -8.48
CA THR A 156 0.13 2.13 -8.02
C THR A 156 0.01 0.79 -7.30
N LEU A 157 0.66 -0.25 -7.80
CA LEU A 157 0.85 -1.53 -7.12
C LEU A 157 2.32 -1.72 -6.73
N ASP A 158 3.22 -1.36 -7.63
CA ASP A 158 4.66 -1.38 -7.37
C ASP A 158 5.10 -0.03 -6.81
N PRO A 159 5.83 0.01 -5.69
CA PRO A 159 6.30 1.25 -5.10
C PRO A 159 7.15 2.05 -6.08
N THR A 160 6.87 3.33 -6.17
CA THR A 160 7.66 4.25 -7.00
C THR A 160 8.44 5.20 -6.12
N SER A 161 9.76 5.05 -6.11
CA SER A 161 10.67 5.88 -5.31
C SER A 161 11.24 7.02 -6.16
N ARG A 162 11.26 8.25 -5.59
CA ARG A 162 11.83 9.43 -6.24
C ARG A 162 12.62 10.26 -5.25
N ARG A 163 13.63 10.97 -5.77
CA ARG A 163 14.32 11.99 -4.96
C ARG A 163 13.49 13.26 -4.96
N LEU A 164 13.39 13.87 -3.79
CA LEU A 164 12.75 15.16 -3.57
C LEU A 164 13.72 16.05 -2.81
N ARG A 165 13.87 17.29 -3.25
CA ARG A 165 14.63 18.31 -2.54
C ARG A 165 13.66 19.17 -1.74
N LEU A 166 13.80 19.10 -0.43
CA LEU A 166 13.05 19.93 0.52
C LEU A 166 13.78 21.27 0.77
N PRO A 167 13.14 22.25 1.40
CA PRO A 167 13.81 23.45 1.91
C PRO A 167 15.06 23.10 2.74
N TYR A 168 15.98 24.07 2.84
CA TYR A 168 17.26 23.93 3.58
C TYR A 168 18.19 22.87 3.00
N GLU A 169 18.14 22.68 1.67
CA GLU A 169 19.01 21.73 0.95
C GLU A 169 18.88 20.27 1.38
N GLN A 170 17.79 19.90 2.05
CA GLN A 170 17.54 18.53 2.48
C GLN A 170 17.09 17.67 1.28
N GLU A 171 17.84 16.61 1.01
CA GLU A 171 17.43 15.61 0.03
C GLU A 171 16.76 14.43 0.72
N VAL A 172 15.61 14.01 0.22
CA VAL A 172 14.85 12.87 0.73
C VAL A 172 14.42 11.94 -0.41
N ILE A 173 14.11 10.70 -0.06
CA ILE A 173 13.42 9.77 -0.96
C ILE A 173 11.94 9.81 -0.61
N ILE A 174 11.09 10.06 -1.61
CA ILE A 174 9.64 9.96 -1.45
C ILE A 174 9.12 8.74 -2.21
N ASN A 175 8.34 7.91 -1.52
CA ASN A 175 7.77 6.68 -2.05
C ASN A 175 6.25 6.81 -2.19
N ASP A 176 5.72 6.48 -3.38
CA ASP A 176 4.28 6.21 -3.55
C ASP A 176 4.00 4.75 -3.22
N THR A 177 3.01 4.50 -2.40
CA THR A 177 2.65 3.15 -1.97
C THR A 177 1.28 2.74 -2.49
N VAL A 178 0.98 1.44 -2.41
CA VAL A 178 -0.34 0.91 -2.76
C VAL A 178 -1.42 1.58 -1.91
N GLY A 179 -2.53 1.96 -2.57
CA GLY A 179 -3.66 2.51 -1.85
C GLY A 179 -4.36 1.47 -0.97
N PHE A 180 -4.59 1.81 0.30
CA PHE A 180 -5.38 1.00 1.21
C PHE A 180 -6.83 0.91 0.77
N ILE A 181 -7.47 -0.20 1.09
CA ILE A 181 -8.90 -0.45 0.88
C ILE A 181 -9.53 -0.94 2.18
N ARG A 182 -10.84 -0.73 2.31
CA ARG A 182 -11.62 -1.30 3.40
C ARG A 182 -11.61 -2.82 3.33
N ASP A 183 -11.54 -3.47 4.49
CA ASP A 183 -11.68 -4.92 4.65
C ASP A 183 -10.77 -5.70 3.68
N LEU A 184 -9.44 -5.48 3.82
CA LEU A 184 -8.44 -6.17 3.00
C LEU A 184 -8.49 -7.68 3.34
N PRO A 185 -8.80 -8.57 2.38
CA PRO A 185 -8.84 -9.99 2.65
C PRO A 185 -7.47 -10.52 3.11
N GLN A 186 -7.47 -11.46 4.07
CA GLN A 186 -6.24 -12.02 4.65
C GLN A 186 -5.20 -12.51 3.62
N PRO A 187 -5.59 -13.20 2.52
CA PRO A 187 -4.62 -13.58 1.49
C PRO A 187 -3.95 -12.39 0.81
N LEU A 188 -4.67 -11.26 0.71
CA LEU A 188 -4.15 -10.02 0.16
C LEU A 188 -3.22 -9.31 1.13
N VAL A 189 -3.53 -9.29 2.43
CA VAL A 189 -2.63 -8.74 3.46
C VAL A 189 -1.26 -9.41 3.38
N ALA A 190 -1.22 -10.74 3.23
CA ALA A 190 0.03 -11.47 3.08
C ALA A 190 0.81 -11.09 1.80
N ALA A 191 0.11 -10.86 0.68
CA ALA A 191 0.73 -10.41 -0.57
C ALA A 191 1.23 -8.98 -0.48
N PHE A 192 0.49 -8.10 0.21
CA PHE A 192 0.88 -6.71 0.43
C PHE A 192 1.96 -6.52 1.48
N ARG A 193 2.16 -7.51 2.37
CA ARG A 193 3.12 -7.39 3.47
C ARG A 193 4.49 -6.94 3.00
N ALA A 194 4.97 -7.44 1.89
CA ALA A 194 6.27 -7.07 1.35
C ALA A 194 6.30 -5.63 0.79
N THR A 195 5.21 -5.17 0.16
CA THR A 195 5.07 -3.77 -0.29
C THR A 195 4.89 -2.82 0.90
N LEU A 196 4.22 -3.31 1.96
CA LEU A 196 4.03 -2.57 3.19
C LEU A 196 5.29 -2.60 4.09
N GLU A 197 6.16 -3.61 3.96
CA GLU A 197 7.48 -3.64 4.60
C GLU A 197 8.39 -2.51 4.12
N GLU A 198 8.19 -1.98 2.90
CA GLU A 198 8.90 -0.77 2.45
C GLU A 198 8.49 0.48 3.24
N ILE A 199 7.26 0.52 3.75
CA ILE A 199 6.80 1.61 4.64
C ILE A 199 7.52 1.54 5.98
N SER A 200 7.94 0.35 6.43
CA SER A 200 8.67 0.19 7.71
C SER A 200 10.02 0.90 7.73
N ASP A 201 10.57 1.20 6.56
CA ASP A 201 11.84 1.90 6.39
C ASP A 201 11.70 3.42 6.36
N SER A 202 10.46 3.91 6.45
CA SER A 202 10.18 5.34 6.36
C SER A 202 10.50 6.05 7.67
N ASP A 203 11.07 7.24 7.53
CA ASP A 203 11.32 8.16 8.63
C ASP A 203 10.09 9.06 8.88
N LEU A 204 9.20 9.19 7.87
CA LEU A 204 7.98 9.98 7.95
C LEU A 204 6.88 9.36 7.06
N LEU A 205 5.66 9.29 7.56
CA LEU A 205 4.48 8.96 6.77
C LEU A 205 3.69 10.23 6.43
N VAL A 206 3.32 10.35 5.16
CA VAL A 206 2.39 11.37 4.66
C VAL A 206 1.07 10.67 4.35
N HIS A 207 0.11 10.77 5.26
CA HIS A 207 -1.20 10.14 5.14
C HIS A 207 -2.14 11.01 4.30
N VAL A 208 -2.28 10.66 3.04
CA VAL A 208 -3.11 11.41 2.06
C VAL A 208 -4.57 10.96 2.15
N VAL A 209 -5.45 11.90 2.43
CA VAL A 209 -6.89 11.71 2.61
C VAL A 209 -7.64 12.53 1.56
N ASP A 210 -8.64 11.93 0.92
CA ASP A 210 -9.59 12.64 0.09
C ASP A 210 -10.59 13.39 0.98
N ALA A 211 -10.35 14.69 1.18
CA ALA A 211 -11.18 15.51 2.05
C ALA A 211 -12.63 15.62 1.55
N SER A 212 -12.84 15.51 0.22
CA SER A 212 -14.18 15.60 -0.37
C SER A 212 -15.03 14.35 -0.18
N ASN A 213 -14.44 13.27 0.36
CA ASN A 213 -15.17 12.03 0.58
C ASN A 213 -15.99 12.10 1.86
N PRO A 214 -17.32 11.87 1.83
CA PRO A 214 -18.16 11.88 3.04
C PRO A 214 -17.72 10.87 4.12
N ARG A 215 -16.92 9.88 3.74
CA ARG A 215 -16.36 8.86 4.63
C ARG A 215 -14.89 9.10 4.96
N ALA A 216 -14.37 10.32 4.81
CA ALA A 216 -12.96 10.63 5.03
C ALA A 216 -12.47 10.17 6.40
N VAL A 217 -13.23 10.42 7.48
CA VAL A 217 -12.90 10.00 8.84
C VAL A 217 -12.77 8.48 8.93
N HIS A 218 -13.74 7.73 8.40
CA HIS A 218 -13.68 6.25 8.41
C HIS A 218 -12.53 5.70 7.57
N GLN A 219 -12.15 6.41 6.49
CA GLN A 219 -10.97 6.01 5.71
C GLN A 219 -9.68 6.20 6.51
N ILE A 220 -9.58 7.28 7.28
CA ILE A 220 -8.44 7.54 8.17
C ILE A 220 -8.34 6.43 9.22
N GLU A 221 -9.44 6.14 9.93
CA GLU A 221 -9.49 5.07 10.94
C GLU A 221 -9.09 3.71 10.35
N SER A 222 -9.57 3.39 9.14
CA SER A 222 -9.22 2.14 8.45
C SER A 222 -7.73 2.04 8.13
N VAL A 223 -7.10 3.13 7.69
CA VAL A 223 -5.67 3.18 7.41
C VAL A 223 -4.86 3.06 8.70
N GLU A 224 -5.25 3.77 9.75
CA GLU A 224 -4.57 3.71 11.04
C GLU A 224 -4.63 2.33 11.68
N LYS A 225 -5.79 1.65 11.58
CA LYS A 225 -5.92 0.26 12.01
C LYS A 225 -4.91 -0.64 11.28
N ILE A 226 -4.81 -0.51 9.95
CA ILE A 226 -3.84 -1.29 9.16
C ILE A 226 -2.40 -0.96 9.58
N LEU A 227 -2.07 0.33 9.76
CA LEU A 227 -0.74 0.73 10.23
C LEU A 227 -0.43 0.17 11.63
N THR A 228 -1.43 0.10 12.51
CA THR A 228 -1.30 -0.49 13.85
C THR A 228 -1.09 -2.01 13.77
N ASP A 229 -1.88 -2.71 12.95
CA ASP A 229 -1.77 -4.16 12.74
C ASP A 229 -0.40 -4.57 12.14
N LEU A 230 0.22 -3.64 11.42
CA LEU A 230 1.57 -3.79 10.85
C LEU A 230 2.70 -3.25 11.76
N HIS A 231 2.38 -2.76 12.96
CA HIS A 231 3.32 -2.13 13.89
C HIS A 231 4.05 -0.89 13.34
N LEU A 232 3.41 -0.16 12.41
CA LEU A 232 3.93 1.05 11.76
C LEU A 232 3.44 2.36 12.41
N ASN A 233 2.60 2.29 13.43
CA ASN A 233 2.03 3.43 14.16
C ASN A 233 3.06 4.25 14.94
N ARG A 234 4.30 3.75 15.07
CA ARG A 234 5.41 4.47 15.72
C ARG A 234 6.11 5.46 14.80
N ILE A 235 5.91 5.35 13.49
CA ILE A 235 6.51 6.26 12.53
C ILE A 235 5.76 7.59 12.60
N PRO A 236 6.45 8.73 12.70
CA PRO A 236 5.81 10.05 12.68
C PRO A 236 4.93 10.23 11.44
N GLN A 237 3.80 10.93 11.62
CA GLN A 237 2.83 11.11 10.54
C GLN A 237 2.47 12.58 10.35
N ILE A 238 2.13 12.93 9.11
CA ILE A 238 1.44 14.16 8.70
C ILE A 238 0.18 13.74 7.96
N VAL A 239 -0.99 14.21 8.41
CA VAL A 239 -2.25 14.01 7.68
C VAL A 239 -2.39 15.10 6.62
N VAL A 240 -2.66 14.70 5.40
CA VAL A 240 -2.83 15.59 4.25
C VAL A 240 -4.25 15.50 3.74
N LEU A 241 -5.03 16.54 3.95
CA LEU A 241 -6.38 16.69 3.44
C LEU A 241 -6.31 17.18 1.99
N ASN A 242 -6.28 16.22 1.07
CA ASN A 242 -6.18 16.48 -0.37
C ASN A 242 -7.55 16.73 -1.00
N LYS A 243 -7.55 17.28 -2.20
CA LYS A 243 -8.74 17.72 -2.95
C LYS A 243 -9.52 18.84 -2.25
N SER A 244 -8.79 19.69 -1.54
CA SER A 244 -9.37 20.82 -0.80
C SER A 244 -10.18 21.78 -1.70
N GLU A 245 -9.88 21.81 -3.00
CA GLU A 245 -10.61 22.60 -3.99
C GLU A 245 -12.08 22.15 -4.19
N LEU A 246 -12.45 20.98 -3.70
CA LEU A 246 -13.80 20.43 -3.82
C LEU A 246 -14.69 20.71 -2.61
N LEU A 247 -14.16 21.35 -1.57
CA LEU A 247 -14.87 21.63 -0.32
C LEU A 247 -14.84 23.13 0.02
N PRO A 248 -15.91 23.63 0.67
CA PRO A 248 -15.88 24.92 1.34
C PRO A 248 -14.83 24.95 2.45
N GLU A 249 -14.21 26.11 2.69
CA GLU A 249 -13.18 26.30 3.72
C GLU A 249 -13.69 25.94 5.14
N ALA A 250 -14.95 26.23 5.44
CA ALA A 250 -15.58 25.92 6.73
C ALA A 250 -15.60 24.40 6.99
N ASP A 251 -15.88 23.60 5.98
CA ASP A 251 -15.94 22.14 6.09
C ASP A 251 -14.53 21.56 6.25
N LEU A 252 -13.54 22.09 5.51
CA LEU A 252 -12.13 21.73 5.66
C LEU A 252 -11.62 22.02 7.07
N GLU A 253 -11.92 23.19 7.59
CA GLU A 253 -11.51 23.59 8.94
C GLU A 253 -12.19 22.72 10.01
N SER A 254 -13.47 22.37 9.83
CA SER A 254 -14.19 21.45 10.71
C SER A 254 -13.53 20.07 10.72
N LEU A 255 -13.22 19.51 9.54
CA LEU A 255 -12.54 18.22 9.42
C LEU A 255 -11.14 18.27 10.04
N ARG A 256 -10.39 19.34 9.81
CA ARG A 256 -9.06 19.55 10.39
C ARG A 256 -9.09 19.60 11.90
N ARG A 257 -10.04 20.34 12.50
CA ARG A 257 -10.22 20.41 13.95
C ARG A 257 -10.54 19.05 14.55
N GLN A 258 -11.45 18.30 13.93
CA GLN A 258 -11.81 16.96 14.39
C GLN A 258 -10.58 16.04 14.46
N LEU A 259 -9.71 16.08 13.46
CA LEU A 259 -8.50 15.25 13.40
C LEU A 259 -7.40 15.70 14.38
N THR A 260 -7.25 17.02 14.58
CA THR A 260 -6.22 17.57 15.48
C THR A 260 -6.57 17.37 16.95
N LEU A 261 -7.84 17.48 17.31
CA LEU A 261 -8.30 17.30 18.70
C LEU A 261 -8.12 15.87 19.22
N ASP A 262 -8.24 14.88 18.33
CA ASP A 262 -8.21 13.48 18.73
C ASP A 262 -6.77 12.90 18.81
N LYS A 263 -5.77 13.48 18.14
CA LYS A 263 -4.53 12.73 17.85
C LYS A 263 -3.20 13.48 17.90
N ASP A 264 -3.20 14.79 18.14
CA ASP A 264 -1.96 15.62 18.09
C ASP A 264 -1.11 15.42 16.79
N VAL A 265 -1.76 15.05 15.70
CA VAL A 265 -1.12 14.86 14.39
C VAL A 265 -1.38 16.09 13.54
N PRO A 266 -0.35 16.75 12.99
CA PRO A 266 -0.55 17.92 12.14
C PRO A 266 -1.33 17.55 10.89
N ALA A 267 -2.38 18.31 10.61
CA ALA A 267 -3.19 18.18 9.41
C ALA A 267 -2.98 19.39 8.50
N VAL A 268 -2.66 19.13 7.22
CA VAL A 268 -2.41 20.15 6.20
C VAL A 268 -3.42 19.98 5.05
N SER A 269 -4.13 21.04 4.70
CA SER A 269 -5.06 21.06 3.57
C SER A 269 -4.31 21.43 2.28
N ILE A 270 -4.47 20.63 1.23
CA ILE A 270 -3.84 20.85 -0.06
C ILE A 270 -4.76 20.47 -1.23
N SER A 271 -4.38 20.91 -2.41
CA SER A 271 -4.87 20.38 -3.68
C SER A 271 -3.67 19.86 -4.49
N ALA A 272 -3.58 18.55 -4.67
CA ALA A 272 -2.45 17.94 -5.40
C ALA A 272 -2.38 18.38 -6.87
N ILE A 273 -3.45 18.95 -7.44
CA ILE A 273 -3.48 19.52 -8.78
C ILE A 273 -3.10 21.01 -8.81
N ARG A 274 -2.96 21.65 -7.64
CA ARG A 274 -2.61 23.06 -7.50
C ARG A 274 -1.32 23.20 -6.69
N ARG A 275 -0.21 23.45 -7.39
CA ARG A 275 1.14 23.51 -6.79
C ARG A 275 1.31 24.59 -5.74
N ASP A 276 0.60 25.71 -5.87
CA ASP A 276 0.61 26.81 -4.91
C ASP A 276 0.20 26.38 -3.49
N THR A 277 -0.63 25.34 -3.38
CA THR A 277 -1.11 24.81 -2.10
C THR A 277 -0.15 23.83 -1.42
N LEU A 278 0.92 23.39 -2.07
CA LEU A 278 1.83 22.36 -1.55
C LEU A 278 2.89 22.90 -0.59
N LYS A 279 3.13 24.22 -0.58
CA LYS A 279 4.19 24.85 0.23
C LYS A 279 4.09 24.52 1.73
N PRO A 280 2.93 24.60 2.40
CA PRO A 280 2.81 24.24 3.81
C PRO A 280 3.16 22.77 4.09
N LEU A 281 2.81 21.84 3.19
CA LEU A 281 3.16 20.43 3.33
C LEU A 281 4.68 20.24 3.23
N VAL A 282 5.32 20.87 2.25
CA VAL A 282 6.78 20.78 2.05
C VAL A 282 7.55 21.33 3.26
N GLU A 283 7.08 22.45 3.84
CA GLU A 283 7.66 23.02 5.07
C GLU A 283 7.49 22.08 6.27
N GLN A 284 6.32 21.49 6.43
CA GLN A 284 6.05 20.49 7.50
C GLN A 284 6.92 19.23 7.35
N MET A 285 7.10 18.72 6.13
CA MET A 285 8.00 17.59 5.87
C MET A 285 9.44 17.96 6.24
N ALA A 286 9.92 19.13 5.83
CA ALA A 286 11.28 19.60 6.13
C ALA A 286 11.52 19.74 7.65
N ALA A 287 10.57 20.34 8.36
CA ALA A 287 10.66 20.50 9.82
C ALA A 287 10.73 19.18 10.57
N ARG A 288 9.95 18.18 10.14
CA ARG A 288 9.92 16.86 10.76
C ARG A 288 11.20 16.05 10.47
N ILE A 289 11.66 16.06 9.23
CA ILE A 289 12.91 15.39 8.84
C ILE A 289 14.12 16.05 9.48
N GLY A 290 14.17 17.39 9.58
CA GLY A 290 15.26 18.13 10.23
C GLY A 290 15.46 17.76 11.70
N ASN A 291 14.40 17.46 12.43
CA ASN A 291 14.47 17.01 13.82
C ASN A 291 15.09 15.61 13.97
N PHE A 292 15.02 14.74 12.95
CA PHE A 292 15.67 13.42 12.97
C PHE A 292 17.17 13.47 12.76
N SER A 293 17.68 14.43 11.98
CA SER A 293 19.12 14.59 11.74
C SER A 293 19.88 15.03 12.98
N VAL A 294 19.20 15.59 13.98
CA VAL A 294 19.80 16.07 15.24
C VAL A 294 19.88 14.97 16.30
N VAL A 295 19.08 13.90 16.21
CA VAL A 295 19.04 12.84 17.23
C VAL A 295 20.12 11.78 17.02
N ASP A 296 20.60 11.57 15.78
CA ASP A 296 21.66 10.59 15.47
C ASP A 296 23.09 11.17 15.49
N GLY A 297 23.26 12.46 15.68
CA GLY A 297 24.54 13.14 15.74
C GLY A 297 24.71 13.90 17.04
N THR A 298 25.31 13.26 18.05
CA THR A 298 25.89 13.86 19.27
C THR A 298 25.02 14.87 20.03
N GLN A 299 24.52 14.46 21.19
CA GLN A 299 24.25 15.37 22.32
C GLN A 299 25.48 16.23 22.58
N THR A 300 25.59 17.36 21.93
CA THR A 300 26.41 18.45 22.35
C THR A 300 25.47 19.56 22.80
N SER A 301 25.33 19.61 24.11
CA SER A 301 24.49 20.51 24.89
C SER A 301 24.57 21.97 24.44
N LEU A 302 23.47 22.52 23.95
CA LEU A 302 23.19 23.96 23.80
C LEU A 302 23.01 24.67 25.16
N SER A 303 23.31 23.98 26.31
CA SER A 303 23.28 24.57 27.65
C SER A 303 24.62 25.21 28.09
N ALA A 304 25.66 25.24 27.24
CA ALA A 304 27.00 25.81 27.60
C ALA A 304 27.27 27.19 27.01
N LEU A 305 26.36 27.84 26.34
CA LEU A 305 26.56 29.17 25.72
C LEU A 305 25.88 30.34 26.43
N SER A 306 25.15 30.10 27.53
CA SER A 306 24.55 31.21 28.32
C SER A 306 25.23 31.51 29.64
N ALA A 307 26.45 30.96 29.94
CA ALA A 307 27.18 31.17 31.19
C ALA A 307 28.58 31.75 30.97
N LYS A 308 28.75 32.72 30.06
CA LYS A 308 29.96 33.56 29.99
C LYS A 308 29.58 34.95 29.48
N GLN A 309 28.79 35.67 30.24
CA GLN A 309 28.75 37.14 30.31
C GLN A 309 28.17 37.49 31.67
N ASP A 310 29.06 37.48 32.64
CA ASP A 310 29.13 38.39 33.78
C ASP A 310 30.60 38.38 34.25
#